data_ecb9dc4187bce9d4d1f2892a6825a35a
#
_entry.id   ecb9dc4187bce9d4d1f2892a6825a35a
#
_cell.length_a   1.000
_cell.length_b   1.000
_cell.length_c   1.000
_cell.angle_alpha   90.00
_cell.angle_beta   90.00
_cell.angle_gamma   90.00
#
_symmetry.space_group_name_H-M   'P 1'
#
loop_
_entity.id
_entity.type
_entity.pdbx_description
1 polymer ?
#
loop_
_entity_poly.entity_id
_entity_poly.type
_entity_poly.pdbx_seq_one_letter_code
_entity_poly.pdbx_strand_id
1 'polypeptide(L)'
;LCEEMEIRYSFLSLAGISNIVEYNKRSSTPKGRWPYIVTIIDEYADLTIPLCRDMESRNMSHDITRSIIRLAQKGRAVGIHIILTTQRPSEAVITSLIKANFPTRIAVRTMCETDSRIILDSPGAESLIGSGDMIFQVGGEYTRLQGAYISPEEIDRLTSYVESCPDSGSPYCLPTSFLK
;
A
#
# COMPACT_ATOMS: atom_id res chain seq x y z
N LEU A 1 -6.78 -7.86 -7.20
CA LEU A 1 -5.40 -7.36 -7.41
C LEU A 1 -4.42 -8.47 -7.74
N CYS A 2 -4.42 -9.60 -7.01
CA CYS A 2 -3.52 -10.71 -7.32
C CYS A 2 -3.76 -11.27 -8.74
N GLU A 3 -5.00 -11.42 -9.16
CA GLU A 3 -5.34 -11.84 -10.53
C GLU A 3 -4.86 -10.82 -11.56
N GLU A 4 -5.10 -9.53 -11.31
CA GLU A 4 -4.61 -8.47 -12.18
C GLU A 4 -3.09 -8.49 -12.32
N MET A 5 -2.39 -8.71 -11.21
CA MET A 5 -0.95 -8.88 -11.20
C MET A 5 -0.51 -10.03 -12.11
N GLU A 6 -1.15 -11.20 -12.01
CA GLU A 6 -0.82 -12.38 -12.84
C GLU A 6 -1.16 -12.16 -14.33
N ILE A 7 -2.28 -11.48 -14.62
CA ILE A 7 -2.64 -11.10 -15.98
C ILE A 7 -1.55 -10.21 -16.58
N ARG A 8 -1.12 -9.17 -15.86
CA ARG A 8 -0.05 -8.28 -16.32
C ARG A 8 1.27 -9.02 -16.51
N TYR A 9 1.64 -9.94 -15.61
CA TYR A 9 2.82 -10.76 -15.77
C TYR A 9 2.76 -11.63 -17.02
N SER A 10 1.62 -12.23 -17.31
CA SER A 10 1.42 -13.06 -18.50
C SER A 10 1.65 -12.24 -19.78
N PHE A 11 1.09 -11.02 -19.84
CA PHE A 11 1.32 -10.11 -20.98
C PHE A 11 2.78 -9.67 -21.10
N LEU A 12 3.45 -9.31 -20.01
CA LEU A 12 4.86 -8.94 -20.02
C LEU A 12 5.72 -10.08 -20.52
N SER A 13 5.45 -11.31 -20.06
CA SER A 13 6.16 -12.52 -20.48
C SER A 13 5.99 -12.79 -21.96
N LEU A 14 4.76 -12.72 -22.49
CA LEU A 14 4.48 -12.91 -23.93
C LEU A 14 5.16 -11.83 -24.79
N ALA A 15 5.27 -10.61 -24.30
CA ALA A 15 5.91 -9.49 -24.99
C ALA A 15 7.45 -9.48 -24.84
N GLY A 16 8.03 -10.36 -24.02
CA GLY A 16 9.47 -10.36 -23.71
C GLY A 16 9.91 -9.07 -22.98
N ILE A 17 9.06 -8.54 -22.10
CA ILE A 17 9.25 -7.28 -21.37
C ILE A 17 9.34 -7.57 -19.88
N SER A 18 10.22 -6.87 -19.16
CA SER A 18 10.48 -7.15 -17.74
C SER A 18 9.59 -6.37 -16.76
N ASN A 19 9.06 -5.21 -17.17
CA ASN A 19 8.31 -4.34 -16.26
C ASN A 19 7.39 -3.33 -16.99
N ILE A 20 6.47 -2.74 -16.22
CA ILE A 20 5.48 -1.76 -16.71
C ILE A 20 6.13 -0.51 -17.34
N VAL A 21 7.28 -0.07 -16.83
CA VAL A 21 7.96 1.13 -17.37
C VAL A 21 8.40 0.88 -18.81
N GLU A 22 8.99 -0.27 -19.07
CA GLU A 22 9.39 -0.68 -20.40
C GLU A 22 8.19 -0.90 -21.32
N TYR A 23 7.15 -1.56 -20.81
CA TYR A 23 5.89 -1.74 -21.53
C TYR A 23 5.28 -0.41 -21.96
N ASN A 24 5.15 0.52 -21.03
CA ASN A 24 4.57 1.83 -21.28
C ASN A 24 5.43 2.70 -22.24
N LYS A 25 6.75 2.51 -22.25
CA LYS A 25 7.63 3.17 -23.23
C LYS A 25 7.47 2.62 -24.65
N ARG A 26 7.19 1.33 -24.79
CA ARG A 26 6.98 0.70 -26.12
C ARG A 26 5.57 0.97 -26.68
N SER A 27 4.63 1.34 -25.84
CA SER A 27 3.27 1.66 -26.29
C SER A 27 3.27 2.98 -27.09
N SER A 28 2.87 2.89 -28.35
CA SER A 28 2.83 4.03 -29.28
C SER A 28 1.68 5.00 -29.01
N THR A 29 0.70 4.61 -28.20
CA THR A 29 -0.47 5.44 -27.88
C THR A 29 -0.68 5.53 -26.38
N PRO A 30 -1.18 6.68 -25.85
CA PRO A 30 -1.54 6.79 -24.44
C PRO A 30 -2.55 5.74 -23.98
N LYS A 31 -3.52 5.38 -24.84
CA LYS A 31 -4.54 4.37 -24.55
C LYS A 31 -3.99 2.94 -24.42
N GLY A 32 -2.83 2.66 -24.98
CA GLY A 32 -2.17 1.37 -24.85
C GLY A 32 -1.28 1.23 -23.62
N ARG A 33 -1.13 2.31 -22.83
CA ARG A 33 -0.33 2.28 -21.59
C ARG A 33 -1.13 1.73 -20.44
N TRP A 34 -0.48 0.93 -19.62
CA TRP A 34 -1.09 0.47 -18.38
C TRP A 34 -1.00 1.54 -17.29
N PRO A 35 -2.09 1.78 -16.57
CA PRO A 35 -2.06 2.64 -15.40
C PRO A 35 -1.31 1.97 -14.26
N TYR A 36 -0.68 2.80 -13.41
CA TYR A 36 -0.25 2.36 -12.09
C TYR A 36 -1.47 2.21 -11.19
N ILE A 37 -1.46 1.18 -10.37
CA ILE A 37 -2.50 0.93 -9.36
C ILE A 37 -1.90 1.22 -8.00
N VAL A 38 -2.47 2.19 -7.28
CA VAL A 38 -2.11 2.47 -5.89
C VAL A 38 -3.26 2.00 -5.00
N THR A 39 -2.96 1.06 -4.13
CA THR A 39 -3.91 0.50 -3.19
C THR A 39 -3.58 0.98 -1.79
N ILE A 40 -4.52 1.65 -1.15
CA ILE A 40 -4.39 2.14 0.23
C ILE A 40 -5.29 1.29 1.11
N ILE A 41 -4.72 0.70 2.15
CA ILE A 41 -5.43 -0.05 3.18
C ILE A 41 -5.31 0.76 4.47
N ASP A 42 -6.40 1.41 4.87
CA ASP A 42 -6.40 2.40 5.94
C ASP A 42 -6.18 1.78 7.32
N GLU A 43 -6.90 0.74 7.70
CA GLU A 43 -6.65 0.01 8.95
C GLU A 43 -6.36 -1.48 8.66
N TYR A 44 -5.07 -1.77 8.51
CA TYR A 44 -4.61 -3.14 8.19
C TYR A 44 -4.96 -4.15 9.29
N ALA A 45 -4.98 -3.72 10.55
CA ALA A 45 -5.33 -4.59 11.66
C ALA A 45 -6.73 -5.18 11.53
N ASP A 46 -7.70 -4.42 11.00
CA ASP A 46 -9.08 -4.89 10.85
C ASP A 46 -9.22 -6.01 9.81
N LEU A 47 -8.28 -6.10 8.88
CA LEU A 47 -8.24 -7.19 7.88
C LEU A 47 -7.52 -8.44 8.38
N THR A 48 -6.65 -8.30 9.38
CA THR A 48 -5.74 -9.36 9.79
C THR A 48 -6.01 -9.92 11.18
N ILE A 49 -6.72 -9.17 12.03
CA ILE A 49 -7.20 -9.66 13.31
C ILE A 49 -8.56 -10.33 13.09
N PRO A 50 -8.70 -11.66 13.31
CA PRO A 50 -9.98 -12.33 13.12
C PRO A 50 -11.05 -11.74 14.04
N LEU A 51 -12.18 -11.35 13.47
CA LEU A 51 -13.34 -10.83 14.23
C LEU A 51 -13.97 -11.92 15.10
N CYS A 52 -13.91 -13.18 14.65
CA CYS A 52 -14.38 -14.34 15.35
C CYS A 52 -13.25 -15.35 15.59
N ARG A 53 -13.39 -16.20 16.61
CA ARG A 53 -12.39 -17.24 16.92
C ARG A 53 -12.58 -18.52 16.11
N ASP A 54 -13.50 -18.52 15.13
CA ASP A 54 -13.71 -19.65 14.25
C ASP A 54 -12.56 -19.85 13.24
N MET A 55 -12.50 -21.04 12.67
CA MET A 55 -11.44 -21.44 11.73
C MET A 55 -11.56 -20.68 10.40
N GLU A 56 -12.75 -20.33 9.99
CA GLU A 56 -13.00 -19.63 8.72
C GLU A 56 -12.45 -18.21 8.76
N SER A 57 -12.74 -17.45 9.81
CA SER A 57 -12.21 -16.09 10.01
C SER A 57 -10.67 -16.08 10.10
N ARG A 58 -10.07 -17.10 10.73
CA ARG A 58 -8.60 -17.24 10.80
C ARG A 58 -8.00 -17.51 9.43
N ASN A 59 -8.58 -18.43 8.66
CA ASN A 59 -8.12 -18.77 7.32
C ASN A 59 -8.21 -17.56 6.40
N MET A 60 -9.32 -16.81 6.45
CA MET A 60 -9.49 -15.58 5.69
C MET A 60 -8.41 -14.54 6.01
N SER A 61 -8.12 -14.28 7.28
CA SER A 61 -7.06 -13.35 7.71
C SER A 61 -5.68 -13.78 7.18
N HIS A 62 -5.40 -15.08 7.21
CA HIS A 62 -4.16 -15.64 6.67
C HIS A 62 -4.06 -15.47 5.14
N ASP A 63 -5.14 -15.70 4.42
CA ASP A 63 -5.17 -15.56 2.96
C ASP A 63 -5.04 -14.10 2.52
N ILE A 64 -5.66 -13.17 3.25
CA ILE A 64 -5.48 -11.72 3.04
C ILE A 64 -4.01 -11.34 3.25
N THR A 65 -3.42 -11.73 4.38
CA THR A 65 -2.00 -11.44 4.68
C THR A 65 -1.08 -12.00 3.60
N ARG A 66 -1.29 -13.24 3.17
CA ARG A 66 -0.51 -13.88 2.10
C ARG A 66 -0.64 -13.12 0.77
N SER A 67 -1.85 -12.70 0.43
CA SER A 67 -2.12 -11.93 -0.79
C SER A 67 -1.41 -10.58 -0.78
N ILE A 68 -1.45 -9.86 0.34
CA ILE A 68 -0.76 -8.57 0.50
C ILE A 68 0.76 -8.74 0.38
N ILE A 69 1.33 -9.75 1.03
CA ILE A 69 2.75 -10.06 0.92
C ILE A 69 3.14 -10.37 -0.52
N ARG A 70 2.36 -11.20 -1.23
CA ARG A 70 2.60 -11.54 -2.63
C ARG A 70 2.57 -10.31 -3.53
N LEU A 71 1.61 -9.41 -3.32
CA LEU A 71 1.52 -8.14 -4.03
C LEU A 71 2.71 -7.22 -3.70
N ALA A 72 3.13 -7.12 -2.45
CA ALA A 72 4.29 -6.33 -2.06
C ALA A 72 5.58 -6.84 -2.70
N GLN A 73 5.75 -8.15 -2.80
CA GLN A 73 6.93 -8.79 -3.41
C GLN A 73 6.99 -8.62 -4.93
N LYS A 74 5.87 -8.71 -5.61
CA LYS A 74 5.81 -8.82 -7.06
C LYS A 74 5.13 -7.63 -7.76
N GLY A 75 4.26 -6.90 -7.08
CA GLY A 75 3.43 -5.87 -7.69
C GLY A 75 4.20 -4.73 -8.35
N ARG A 76 5.39 -4.38 -7.83
CA ARG A 76 6.20 -3.27 -8.33
C ARG A 76 6.50 -3.38 -9.83
N ALA A 77 6.88 -4.56 -10.30
CA ALA A 77 7.24 -4.76 -11.70
C ALA A 77 6.06 -4.55 -12.66
N VAL A 78 4.84 -4.82 -12.20
CA VAL A 78 3.60 -4.64 -12.97
C VAL A 78 2.84 -3.36 -12.62
N GLY A 79 3.44 -2.47 -11.81
CA GLY A 79 2.89 -1.15 -11.48
C GLY A 79 1.81 -1.16 -10.41
N ILE A 80 1.82 -2.15 -9.51
CA ILE A 80 0.93 -2.20 -8.35
C ILE A 80 1.72 -1.80 -7.11
N HIS A 81 1.22 -0.77 -6.41
CA HIS A 81 1.82 -0.22 -5.19
C HIS A 81 0.83 -0.33 -4.05
N ILE A 82 1.32 -0.67 -2.85
CA ILE A 82 0.50 -0.83 -1.66
C ILE A 82 1.00 0.12 -0.58
N ILE A 83 0.05 0.80 0.06
CA ILE A 83 0.25 1.59 1.27
C ILE A 83 -0.59 0.94 2.36
N LEU A 84 0.06 0.49 3.43
CA LEU A 84 -0.62 -0.05 4.61
C LEU A 84 -0.55 0.97 5.72
N THR A 85 -1.68 1.28 6.34
CA THR A 85 -1.73 2.06 7.57
C THR A 85 -2.38 1.25 8.68
N THR A 86 -2.04 1.54 9.93
CA THR A 86 -2.69 0.97 11.10
C THR A 86 -2.51 1.87 12.31
N GLN A 87 -3.53 1.94 13.13
CA GLN A 87 -3.50 2.59 14.44
C GLN A 87 -3.19 1.59 15.57
N ARG A 88 -3.01 0.31 15.22
CA ARG A 88 -2.75 -0.78 16.18
C ARG A 88 -1.41 -1.46 15.89
N PRO A 89 -0.28 -0.83 16.26
CA PRO A 89 1.05 -1.35 16.00
C PRO A 89 1.39 -2.49 16.97
N SER A 90 0.82 -3.66 16.76
CA SER A 90 1.12 -4.85 17.56
C SER A 90 1.93 -5.86 16.73
N GLU A 91 2.67 -6.75 17.39
CA GLU A 91 3.43 -7.82 16.73
C GLU A 91 2.53 -8.77 15.93
N ALA A 92 1.27 -8.92 16.33
CA ALA A 92 0.28 -9.72 15.60
C ALA A 92 -0.11 -9.07 14.27
N VAL A 93 -0.06 -7.74 14.16
CA VAL A 93 -0.39 -6.98 12.95
C VAL A 93 0.86 -6.72 12.12
N ILE A 94 1.90 -6.17 12.72
CA ILE A 94 3.16 -5.83 12.05
C ILE A 94 4.17 -6.94 12.30
N THR A 95 3.96 -8.07 11.64
CA THR A 95 4.83 -9.24 11.75
C THR A 95 6.19 -8.99 11.08
N SER A 96 7.19 -9.80 11.43
CA SER A 96 8.51 -9.76 10.76
C SER A 96 8.38 -9.96 9.25
N LEU A 97 7.43 -10.76 8.80
CA LEU A 97 7.17 -11.00 7.38
C LEU A 97 6.60 -9.76 6.67
N ILE A 98 5.70 -9.02 7.32
CA ILE A 98 5.22 -7.72 6.81
C ILE A 98 6.39 -6.73 6.73
N LYS A 99 7.18 -6.59 7.81
CA LYS A 99 8.33 -5.68 7.84
C LYS A 99 9.35 -5.98 6.74
N ALA A 100 9.62 -7.24 6.47
CA ALA A 100 10.55 -7.65 5.41
C ALA A 100 10.09 -7.25 4.00
N ASN A 101 8.77 -7.13 3.78
CA ASN A 101 8.20 -6.79 2.48
C ASN A 101 7.78 -5.31 2.34
N PHE A 102 7.79 -4.58 3.45
CA PHE A 102 7.55 -3.14 3.53
C PHE A 102 8.76 -2.44 4.17
N PRO A 103 9.87 -2.30 3.42
CA PRO A 103 11.12 -1.75 3.94
C PRO A 103 11.06 -0.24 4.16
N THR A 104 10.12 0.45 3.53
CA THR A 104 9.85 1.87 3.78
C THR A 104 8.74 1.98 4.80
N ARG A 105 9.02 2.64 5.91
CA ARG A 105 8.08 2.77 7.03
C ARG A 105 8.02 4.20 7.52
N ILE A 106 6.83 4.61 7.94
CA ILE A 106 6.59 5.91 8.54
C ILE A 106 5.93 5.67 9.90
N ALA A 107 6.54 6.19 10.95
CA ALA A 107 5.91 6.25 12.26
C ALA A 107 5.54 7.69 12.58
N VAL A 108 4.28 7.91 12.89
CA VAL A 108 3.80 9.10 13.58
C VAL A 108 3.91 8.87 15.10
N ARG A 109 3.57 9.87 15.92
CA ARG A 109 3.67 9.74 17.37
C ARG A 109 2.98 8.48 17.89
N THR A 110 3.72 7.64 18.59
CA THR A 110 3.20 6.45 19.27
C THR A 110 2.96 6.70 20.76
N MET A 111 2.20 5.82 21.40
CA MET A 111 1.89 5.93 22.84
C MET A 111 3.09 5.53 23.70
N CYS A 112 3.91 4.61 23.26
CA CYS A 112 5.03 4.07 24.01
C CYS A 112 6.19 3.64 23.10
N GLU A 113 7.34 3.42 23.71
CA GLU A 113 8.55 2.94 23.04
C GLU A 113 8.34 1.57 22.36
N THR A 114 7.56 0.70 22.97
CA THR A 114 7.27 -0.64 22.42
C THR A 114 6.63 -0.52 21.04
N ASP A 115 5.65 0.37 20.89
CA ASP A 115 4.98 0.62 19.60
C ASP A 115 5.96 1.15 18.55
N SER A 116 6.85 2.08 18.95
CA SER A 116 7.92 2.57 18.10
C SER A 116 8.81 1.42 17.59
N ARG A 117 9.24 0.54 18.48
CA ARG A 117 10.07 -0.62 18.13
C ARG A 117 9.36 -1.61 17.23
N ILE A 118 8.05 -1.80 17.41
CA ILE A 118 7.26 -2.66 16.51
C ILE A 118 7.25 -2.10 15.09
N ILE A 119 7.11 -0.79 14.93
CA ILE A 119 7.06 -0.15 13.60
C ILE A 119 8.45 -0.02 13.00
N LEU A 120 9.40 0.57 13.75
CA LEU A 120 10.69 1.05 13.23
C LEU A 120 11.87 0.13 13.56
N ASP A 121 11.69 -0.89 14.38
CA ASP A 121 12.77 -1.67 15.03
C ASP A 121 13.67 -0.80 15.96
N SER A 122 13.28 0.43 16.25
CA SER A 122 14.02 1.43 17.03
C SER A 122 13.04 2.28 17.85
N PRO A 123 13.48 2.80 19.02
CA PRO A 123 12.72 3.79 19.77
C PRO A 123 12.76 5.15 19.05
N GLY A 124 11.90 6.07 19.46
CA GLY A 124 11.92 7.47 19.04
C GLY A 124 10.56 8.03 18.64
N ALA A 125 9.65 7.20 18.12
CA ALA A 125 8.33 7.68 17.71
C ALA A 125 7.47 8.12 18.90
N GLU A 126 7.69 7.59 20.10
CA GLU A 126 7.05 8.03 21.35
C GLU A 126 7.41 9.46 21.74
N SER A 127 8.54 9.96 21.28
CA SER A 127 9.07 11.30 21.57
C SER A 127 8.63 12.35 20.54
N LEU A 128 7.87 11.97 19.52
CA LEU A 128 7.35 12.88 18.51
C LEU A 128 6.29 13.83 19.10
N ILE A 129 6.24 15.05 18.58
CA ILE A 129 5.32 16.09 19.08
C ILE A 129 3.88 15.81 18.67
N GLY A 130 3.67 15.12 17.56
CA GLY A 130 2.37 14.97 16.88
C GLY A 130 2.18 16.03 15.79
N SER A 131 0.95 16.23 15.34
CA SER A 131 0.64 17.24 14.31
C SER A 131 1.48 17.14 13.03
N GLY A 132 1.71 15.91 12.56
CA GLY A 132 2.48 15.65 11.35
C GLY A 132 3.98 15.43 11.58
N ASP A 133 4.47 15.52 12.82
CA ASP A 133 5.84 15.12 13.16
C ASP A 133 5.98 13.60 13.04
N MET A 134 6.92 13.12 12.26
CA MET A 134 7.05 11.71 11.90
C MET A 134 8.51 11.29 11.73
N ILE A 135 8.74 10.00 11.87
CA ILE A 135 10.01 9.35 11.51
C ILE A 135 9.78 8.53 10.24
N PHE A 136 10.56 8.85 9.22
CA PHE A 136 10.62 8.13 7.95
C PHE A 136 11.82 7.19 7.96
N GLN A 137 11.58 5.92 7.67
CA GLN A 137 12.62 4.89 7.58
C GLN A 137 12.66 4.32 6.17
N VAL A 138 13.86 4.30 5.58
CA VAL A 138 14.12 3.64 4.30
C VAL A 138 15.54 3.08 4.30
N GLY A 139 15.70 1.81 3.89
CA GLY A 139 17.02 1.19 3.79
C GLY A 139 17.82 1.14 5.10
N GLY A 140 17.16 1.22 6.26
CA GLY A 140 17.81 1.27 7.58
C GLY A 140 18.19 2.69 8.06
N GLU A 141 18.01 3.70 7.23
CA GLU A 141 18.20 5.10 7.62
C GLU A 141 16.91 5.71 8.16
N TYR A 142 17.06 6.57 9.17
CA TYR A 142 15.95 7.25 9.84
C TYR A 142 16.05 8.75 9.62
N THR A 143 14.97 9.34 9.13
CA THR A 143 14.88 10.79 8.94
C THR A 143 13.63 11.31 9.64
N ARG A 144 13.80 12.30 10.54
CA ARG A 144 12.65 12.99 11.14
C ARG A 144 12.13 14.04 10.16
N LEU A 145 10.84 14.02 9.89
CA LEU A 145 10.16 14.89 8.94
C LEU A 145 8.96 15.56 9.61
N GLN A 146 8.62 16.74 9.10
CA GLN A 146 7.37 17.41 9.41
C GLN A 146 6.44 17.29 8.20
N GLY A 147 5.33 16.58 8.36
CA GLY A 147 4.26 16.50 7.37
C GLY A 147 3.53 17.84 7.23
N ALA A 148 3.15 18.17 6.01
CA ALA A 148 2.29 19.33 5.76
C ALA A 148 0.88 19.06 6.31
N TYR A 149 0.26 20.10 6.85
CA TYR A 149 -1.15 20.04 7.21
C TYR A 149 -1.98 20.20 5.92
N ILE A 150 -2.99 19.36 5.77
CA ILE A 150 -3.98 19.44 4.69
C ILE A 150 -5.33 19.65 5.35
N SER A 151 -5.99 20.77 5.03
CA SER A 151 -7.30 21.07 5.58
C SER A 151 -8.41 20.29 4.85
N PRO A 152 -9.58 20.10 5.50
CA PRO A 152 -10.74 19.50 4.84
C PRO A 152 -11.13 20.23 3.55
N GLU A 153 -11.06 21.56 3.56
CA GLU A 153 -11.38 22.38 2.39
C GLU A 153 -10.39 22.18 1.23
N GLU A 154 -9.12 21.88 1.54
CA GLU A 154 -8.12 21.53 0.52
C GLU A 154 -8.40 20.14 -0.07
N ILE A 155 -8.84 19.19 0.76
CA ILE A 155 -9.26 17.86 0.30
C ILE A 155 -10.47 18.00 -0.63
N ASP A 156 -11.49 18.78 -0.24
CA ASP A 156 -12.69 19.00 -1.05
C ASP A 156 -12.37 19.66 -2.39
N ARG A 157 -11.44 20.62 -2.40
CA ARG A 157 -10.98 21.24 -3.65
C ARG A 157 -10.25 20.26 -4.56
N LEU A 158 -9.39 19.42 -3.98
CA LEU A 158 -8.65 18.41 -4.72
C LEU A 158 -9.58 17.36 -5.33
N THR A 159 -10.52 16.83 -4.54
CA THR A 159 -11.49 15.83 -5.02
C THR A 159 -12.39 16.40 -6.10
N SER A 160 -12.92 17.61 -5.92
CA SER A 160 -13.72 18.30 -6.94
C SER A 160 -12.93 18.54 -8.22
N TYR A 161 -11.64 18.90 -8.12
CA TYR A 161 -10.78 19.04 -9.28
C TYR A 161 -10.59 17.72 -10.02
N VAL A 162 -10.31 16.63 -9.30
CA VAL A 162 -10.14 15.29 -9.89
C VAL A 162 -11.42 14.84 -10.58
N GLU A 163 -12.59 15.05 -9.95
CA GLU A 163 -13.89 14.75 -10.54
C GLU A 163 -14.19 15.56 -11.81
N SER A 164 -13.71 16.81 -11.86
CA SER A 164 -13.90 17.69 -13.03
C SER A 164 -12.96 17.36 -14.19
N CYS A 165 -11.90 16.59 -13.94
CA CYS A 165 -10.98 16.19 -15.00
C CYS A 165 -11.70 15.23 -15.96
N PRO A 166 -11.71 15.51 -17.28
CA PRO A 166 -12.30 14.60 -18.23
C PRO A 166 -11.54 13.28 -18.17
N ASP A 167 -12.28 12.19 -18.07
CA ASP A 167 -11.71 10.84 -18.14
C ASP A 167 -10.85 10.73 -19.41
N SER A 168 -9.56 10.62 -19.23
CA SER A 168 -8.59 10.48 -20.33
C SER A 168 -8.68 9.12 -21.04
N GLY A 169 -9.77 8.39 -20.82
CA GLY A 169 -10.08 7.09 -21.40
C GLY A 169 -11.04 6.31 -20.49
N SER A 170 -11.58 5.24 -21.00
CA SER A 170 -12.44 4.33 -20.24
C SER A 170 -11.81 4.03 -18.87
N PRO A 171 -12.55 4.18 -17.76
CA PRO A 171 -12.01 3.87 -16.44
C PRO A 171 -11.46 2.44 -16.49
N TYR A 172 -10.24 2.25 -15.97
CA TYR A 172 -9.66 0.92 -15.88
C TYR A 172 -10.51 0.12 -14.90
N CYS A 173 -11.46 -0.64 -15.44
CA CYS A 173 -12.25 -1.54 -14.65
C CYS A 173 -11.39 -2.75 -14.28
N LEU A 174 -11.14 -2.94 -13.00
CA LEU A 174 -10.69 -4.25 -12.52
C LEU A 174 -11.70 -5.32 -13.00
N PRO A 175 -11.24 -6.50 -13.41
CA PRO A 175 -12.14 -7.57 -13.82
C PRO A 175 -13.24 -7.78 -12.77
N THR A 176 -14.50 -7.76 -13.21
CA THR A 176 -15.70 -7.82 -12.34
C THR A 176 -15.87 -9.14 -11.59
N SER A 177 -14.96 -10.09 -11.75
CA SER A 177 -14.94 -11.32 -10.94
C SER A 177 -14.80 -11.08 -9.43
N PHE A 178 -14.48 -9.85 -9.01
CA PHE A 178 -14.32 -9.47 -7.61
C PHE A 178 -15.60 -9.02 -6.89
N LEU A 179 -16.73 -8.88 -7.61
CA LEU A 179 -18.00 -8.39 -7.04
C LEU A 179 -19.04 -9.51 -6.82
N LYS A 180 -18.60 -10.77 -6.77
CA LYS A 180 -19.49 -11.90 -6.46
C LYS A 180 -19.04 -12.59 -5.18
#